data_d989a939931ba4752879875ef66d9d3b
#
_entry.id   d989a939931ba4752879875ef66d9d3b
#
_cell.length_a   1.000
_cell.length_b   1.000
_cell.length_c   1.000
_cell.angle_alpha   90.00
_cell.angle_beta   90.00
_cell.angle_gamma   90.00
#
_symmetry.space_group_name_H-M   'P 1'
#
loop_
_entity.id
_entity.type
_entity.pdbx_description
1 polymer ?
#
loop_
_entity_poly.entity_id
_entity_poly.type
_entity_poly.pdbx_seq_one_letter_code
_entity_poly.pdbx_strand_id
1 'polypeptide(L)'
;MNMPLMIDLSNKKVVIVGGGKVATRRAKTLLAYTKHIHVVSPTITDTLQKYLETKQITYEKKHFEPQDVENADVVIAATNQSDVNNDVGAALSKNVLF
;
A
#
# COMPACT_ATOMS: atom_id res chain seq x y z
N MET A 1 3.74 3.32 16.32
CA MET A 1 2.31 3.40 16.61
C MET A 1 1.80 2.04 17.03
N ASN A 2 1.07 2.02 18.09
CA ASN A 2 0.41 0.81 18.48
C ASN A 2 -0.82 0.60 17.60
N MET A 3 -1.04 -0.62 17.21
CA MET A 3 -2.30 -1.01 16.64
C MET A 3 -3.20 -1.42 17.81
N PRO A 4 -4.05 -0.53 18.27
CA PRO A 4 -4.90 -0.85 19.43
C PRO A 4 -5.94 -1.91 19.10
N LEU A 5 -6.17 -2.13 17.82
CA LEU A 5 -7.13 -3.10 17.36
C LEU A 5 -6.44 -4.40 17.04
N MET A 6 -6.99 -5.46 17.56
CA MET A 6 -6.50 -6.81 17.25
C MET A 6 -7.05 -7.26 15.91
N ILE A 7 -6.68 -6.55 14.86
CA ILE A 7 -7.13 -6.86 13.51
C ILE A 7 -6.24 -7.92 12.91
N ASP A 8 -6.87 -9.00 12.47
CA ASP A 8 -6.16 -10.00 11.70
C ASP A 8 -6.07 -9.54 10.25
N LEU A 9 -4.86 -9.18 9.81
CA LEU A 9 -4.63 -8.71 8.47
C LEU A 9 -4.29 -9.82 7.48
N SER A 10 -4.20 -11.07 7.93
CA SER A 10 -3.74 -12.16 7.08
C SER A 10 -4.55 -12.35 5.82
N ASN A 11 -5.84 -12.07 5.86
CA ASN A 11 -6.75 -12.19 4.71
C ASN A 11 -7.15 -10.84 4.13
N LYS A 12 -6.50 -9.76 4.57
CA LYS A 12 -6.83 -8.42 4.10
C LYS A 12 -5.95 -8.02 2.93
N LYS A 13 -6.55 -7.39 1.93
CA LYS A 13 -5.82 -6.85 0.81
C LYS A 13 -5.36 -5.44 1.14
N VAL A 14 -4.05 -5.23 1.14
CA VAL A 14 -3.44 -3.94 1.41
C VAL A 14 -2.91 -3.36 0.12
N VAL A 15 -3.30 -2.13 -0.19
CA VAL A 15 -2.78 -1.40 -1.34
C VAL A 15 -1.93 -0.24 -0.82
N ILE A 16 -0.69 -0.17 -1.27
CA ILE A 16 0.23 0.93 -0.94
C ILE A 16 0.35 1.80 -2.18
N VAL A 17 -0.07 3.05 -2.06
CA VAL A 17 0.09 4.02 -3.14
C VAL A 17 1.37 4.79 -2.89
N GLY A 18 2.37 4.52 -3.72
CA GLY A 18 3.69 5.09 -3.60
C GLY A 18 4.76 4.00 -3.61
N GLY A 19 5.97 4.36 -3.99
CA GLY A 19 7.06 3.41 -4.13
C GLY A 19 8.39 3.88 -3.57
N GLY A 20 8.41 4.92 -2.75
CA GLY A 20 9.61 5.48 -2.16
C GLY A 20 9.95 4.91 -0.79
N LYS A 21 10.65 5.70 0.01
CA LYS A 21 11.12 5.27 1.32
C LYS A 21 9.99 4.95 2.28
N VAL A 22 8.94 5.77 2.29
CA VAL A 22 7.81 5.57 3.20
C VAL A 22 7.06 4.30 2.81
N ALA A 23 6.82 4.11 1.51
CA ALA A 23 6.15 2.90 1.02
C ALA A 23 6.97 1.65 1.37
N THR A 24 8.29 1.72 1.22
CA THR A 24 9.18 0.61 1.55
C THR A 24 9.09 0.25 3.02
N ARG A 25 9.10 1.26 3.89
CA ARG A 25 9.00 1.05 5.33
C ARG A 25 7.67 0.41 5.71
N ARG A 26 6.58 0.89 5.11
CA ARG A 26 5.24 0.35 5.38
C ARG A 26 5.13 -1.08 4.90
N ALA A 27 5.64 -1.36 3.70
CA ALA A 27 5.61 -2.72 3.16
C ALA A 27 6.37 -3.68 4.07
N LYS A 28 7.56 -3.27 4.52
CA LYS A 28 8.38 -4.09 5.41
C LYS A 28 7.63 -4.44 6.69
N THR A 29 6.97 -3.45 7.29
CA THR A 29 6.20 -3.66 8.51
C THR A 29 5.01 -4.58 8.26
N LEU A 30 4.29 -4.37 7.17
CA LEU A 30 3.07 -5.11 6.88
C LEU A 30 3.31 -6.56 6.46
N LEU A 31 4.48 -6.86 5.92
CA LEU A 31 4.81 -8.24 5.52
C LEU A 31 4.78 -9.21 6.70
N ALA A 32 4.91 -8.70 7.93
CA ALA A 32 4.78 -9.52 9.13
C ALA A 32 3.32 -9.90 9.42
N TYR A 33 2.36 -9.23 8.79
CA TYR A 33 0.94 -9.39 9.12
C TYR A 33 0.09 -9.87 7.97
N THR A 34 0.51 -9.66 6.73
CA THR A 34 -0.27 -10.06 5.57
C THR A 34 0.64 -10.41 4.40
N LYS A 35 0.15 -11.26 3.52
CA LYS A 35 0.82 -11.62 2.27
C LYS A 35 0.16 -10.96 1.06
N HIS A 36 -0.88 -10.16 1.27
CA HIS A 36 -1.66 -9.57 0.19
C HIS A 36 -1.37 -8.08 0.09
N ILE A 37 -0.13 -7.75 -0.25
CA ILE A 37 0.31 -6.37 -0.41
C ILE A 37 0.47 -6.07 -1.90
N HIS A 38 -0.18 -5.01 -2.36
CA HIS A 38 -0.11 -4.56 -3.73
C HIS A 38 0.38 -3.11 -3.75
N VAL A 39 1.41 -2.84 -4.54
CA VAL A 39 1.99 -1.49 -4.64
C VAL A 39 1.61 -0.88 -5.98
N VAL A 40 1.14 0.36 -5.96
CA VAL A 40 0.82 1.13 -7.16
C VAL A 40 1.70 2.38 -7.16
N SER A 41 2.60 2.48 -8.13
CA SER A 41 3.52 3.60 -8.23
C SER A 41 4.22 3.61 -9.58
N PRO A 42 4.62 4.77 -10.11
CA PRO A 42 5.44 4.82 -11.33
C PRO A 42 6.84 4.21 -11.13
N THR A 43 7.36 4.27 -9.91
CA THR A 43 8.69 3.74 -9.60
C THR A 43 8.67 3.09 -8.22
N ILE A 44 9.63 2.21 -7.98
CA ILE A 44 9.80 1.59 -6.65
C ILE A 44 11.28 1.57 -6.28
N THR A 45 11.54 1.45 -4.98
CA THR A 45 12.91 1.32 -4.48
C THR A 45 13.47 -0.06 -4.78
N ASP A 46 14.79 -0.20 -4.65
CA ASP A 46 15.45 -1.50 -4.82
C ASP A 46 14.94 -2.53 -3.81
N THR A 47 14.62 -2.09 -2.60
CA THR A 47 14.09 -2.99 -1.57
C THR A 47 12.71 -3.53 -1.98
N LEU A 48 11.83 -2.65 -2.48
CA LEU A 48 10.53 -3.08 -2.98
C LEU A 48 10.67 -4.00 -4.19
N GLN A 49 11.65 -3.71 -5.05
CA GLN A 49 11.93 -4.57 -6.19
C GLN A 49 12.31 -5.98 -5.73
N LYS A 50 13.10 -6.10 -4.67
CA LYS A 50 13.46 -7.42 -4.10
C LYS A 50 12.24 -8.15 -3.57
N TYR A 51 11.34 -7.44 -2.88
CA TYR A 51 10.10 -8.05 -2.40
C TYR A 51 9.25 -8.56 -3.56
N LEU A 52 9.21 -7.81 -4.65
CA LEU A 52 8.50 -8.22 -5.85
C LEU A 52 9.11 -9.48 -6.46
N GLU A 53 10.43 -9.53 -6.57
CA GLU A 53 11.14 -10.67 -7.16
C GLU A 53 10.94 -11.94 -6.33
N THR A 54 10.85 -11.81 -5.02
CA THR A 54 10.59 -12.95 -4.13
C THR A 54 9.10 -13.24 -3.95
N LYS A 55 8.27 -12.55 -4.70
CA LYS A 55 6.81 -12.72 -4.72
C LYS A 55 6.14 -12.44 -3.38
N GLN A 56 6.75 -11.57 -2.59
CA GLN A 56 6.17 -11.13 -1.32
C GLN A 56 5.14 -10.03 -1.51
N ILE A 57 5.25 -9.27 -2.60
CA ILE A 57 4.30 -8.22 -2.97
C ILE A 57 3.96 -8.34 -4.44
N THR A 58 2.88 -7.67 -4.85
CA THR A 58 2.57 -7.44 -6.26
C THR A 58 2.74 -5.97 -6.56
N TYR A 59 2.86 -5.62 -7.84
CA TYR A 59 3.18 -4.25 -8.24
C TYR A 59 2.56 -3.90 -9.57
N GLU A 60 1.98 -2.70 -9.65
CA GLU A 60 1.56 -2.10 -10.90
C GLU A 60 2.35 -0.81 -11.12
N LYS A 61 3.08 -0.75 -12.22
CA LYS A 61 3.85 0.43 -12.59
C LYS A 61 2.94 1.41 -13.29
N LYS A 62 2.34 2.32 -12.52
CA LYS A 62 1.41 3.31 -13.06
C LYS A 62 1.17 4.40 -12.02
N HIS A 63 0.60 5.51 -12.48
CA HIS A 63 0.10 6.53 -11.57
C HIS A 63 -1.18 6.05 -10.92
N PHE A 64 -1.44 6.50 -9.71
CA PHE A 64 -2.63 6.13 -8.97
C PHE A 64 -3.91 6.54 -9.71
N GLU A 65 -4.91 5.65 -9.67
CA GLU A 65 -6.26 5.95 -10.11
C GLU A 65 -7.23 5.47 -9.01
N PRO A 66 -8.40 6.14 -8.83
CA PRO A 66 -9.33 5.77 -7.77
C PRO A 66 -9.74 4.30 -7.78
N GLN A 67 -9.84 3.70 -8.96
CA GLN A 67 -10.22 2.30 -9.09
C GLN A 67 -9.21 1.35 -8.49
N ASP A 68 -7.97 1.80 -8.29
CA ASP A 68 -6.90 0.95 -7.75
C ASP A 68 -7.18 0.53 -6.31
N VAL A 69 -8.02 1.24 -5.58
CA VAL A 69 -8.31 0.97 -4.18
C VAL A 69 -9.73 0.44 -3.94
N GLU A 70 -10.50 0.20 -5.00
CA GLU A 70 -11.90 -0.23 -4.86
C GLU A 70 -12.05 -1.53 -4.08
N ASN A 71 -11.14 -2.46 -4.27
CA ASN A 71 -11.21 -3.78 -3.63
C ASN A 71 -10.23 -3.93 -2.47
N ALA A 72 -9.59 -2.84 -2.06
CA ALA A 72 -8.64 -2.89 -0.96
C ALA A 72 -9.36 -2.82 0.38
N ASP A 73 -8.88 -3.60 1.34
CA ASP A 73 -9.38 -3.52 2.71
C ASP A 73 -8.65 -2.42 3.48
N VAL A 74 -7.37 -2.23 3.16
CA VAL A 74 -6.52 -1.23 3.80
C VAL A 74 -5.75 -0.50 2.70
N VAL A 75 -5.70 0.82 2.78
CA VAL A 75 -4.96 1.62 1.82
C VAL A 75 -3.97 2.51 2.55
N ILE A 76 -2.74 2.53 2.07
CA ILE A 76 -1.68 3.35 2.64
C ILE A 76 -1.25 4.37 1.59
N ALA A 77 -1.48 5.66 1.89
CA ALA A 77 -1.03 6.74 1.05
C ALA A 77 0.39 7.10 1.46
N ALA A 78 1.36 6.64 0.70
CA ALA A 78 2.78 6.76 1.02
C ALA A 78 3.54 7.51 -0.06
N THR A 79 2.94 8.53 -0.64
CA THR A 79 3.59 9.37 -1.65
C THR A 79 4.06 10.67 -1.01
N ASN A 80 5.00 11.35 -1.69
CA ASN A 80 5.40 12.70 -1.31
C ASN A 80 4.53 13.75 -2.00
N GLN A 81 3.58 13.33 -2.81
CA GLN A 81 2.71 14.21 -3.57
C GLN A 81 1.37 14.34 -2.85
N SER A 82 1.14 15.50 -2.26
CA SER A 82 -0.09 15.74 -1.50
C SER A 82 -1.35 15.59 -2.35
N ASP A 83 -1.28 15.96 -3.63
CA ASP A 83 -2.43 15.80 -4.52
C ASP A 83 -2.83 14.34 -4.68
N VAL A 84 -1.85 13.45 -4.84
CA VAL A 84 -2.10 12.03 -4.95
C VAL A 84 -2.68 11.49 -3.65
N ASN A 85 -2.11 11.90 -2.51
CA ASN A 85 -2.62 11.46 -1.20
C ASN A 85 -4.05 11.93 -0.97
N ASN A 86 -4.39 13.14 -1.41
CA ASN A 86 -5.75 13.65 -1.33
C ASN A 86 -6.70 12.84 -2.22
N ASP A 87 -6.25 12.47 -3.42
CA ASP A 87 -7.05 11.64 -4.32
C ASP A 87 -7.31 10.27 -3.73
N VAL A 88 -6.32 9.69 -3.06
CA VAL A 88 -6.49 8.42 -2.36
C VAL A 88 -7.56 8.57 -1.29
N GLY A 89 -7.47 9.61 -0.47
CA GLY A 89 -8.46 9.88 0.56
C GLY A 89 -9.86 10.05 0.00
N ALA A 90 -9.98 10.79 -1.10
CA ALA A 90 -11.29 11.03 -1.73
C ALA A 90 -11.88 9.76 -2.36
N ALA A 91 -11.03 8.82 -2.77
CA ALA A 91 -11.49 7.57 -3.37
C ALA A 91 -11.98 6.57 -2.32
N LEU A 92 -11.67 6.79 -1.06
CA LEU A 92 -12.02 5.88 0.02
C LEU A 92 -13.38 6.24 0.61
N SER A 93 -14.25 5.27 0.68
CA SER A 93 -15.55 5.44 1.35
C SER A 93 -15.74 4.45 2.47
N LYS A 94 -15.16 3.26 2.35
CA LYS A 94 -15.35 2.18 3.30
C LYS A 94 -14.03 1.61 3.80
N ASN A 95 -12.93 1.92 3.13
CA ASN A 95 -11.63 1.32 3.40
C ASN A 95 -10.89 2.11 4.48
N VAL A 96 -9.97 1.45 5.14
CA VAL A 96 -9.16 2.09 6.18
C VAL A 96 -7.92 2.70 5.54
N LEU A 97 -7.66 3.97 5.85
CA LEU A 97 -6.48 4.69 5.37
C LEU A 97 -5.47 4.85 6.50
N PHE A 98 -4.24 4.51 6.22
CA PHE A 98 -3.13 4.69 7.15
C PHE A 98 -2.05 5.57 6.56
#